data_a19b73adad88bc87ef2c65270245cc80
#
_entry.id   a19b73adad88bc87ef2c65270245cc80
#
_cell.length_a   1.000
_cell.length_b   1.000
_cell.length_c   1.000
_cell.angle_alpha   90.00
_cell.angle_beta   90.00
_cell.angle_gamma   90.00
#
_symmetry.space_group_name_H-M   'P 1'
#
loop_
_entity.id
_entity.type
_entity.pdbx_description
1 polymer ?
#
loop_
_entity_poly.entity_id
_entity_poly.type
_entity_poly.pdbx_seq_one_letter_code
_entity_poly.pdbx_strand_id
1 'polypeptide(L)'
;MKKIILLFSLIVLIGCKSKKPDTTTEAIPEVVTFVRLTTTEVDANLKTKAYQLGKRILMTCNTSKFKPFNKSEATRSVIDNITEEKLSKTCAKFRQRYGDFKDLKLMQIYKDNETRTTIFRYKALYTKAVANKELRVYMNDQSQVSAIKSMDWSDTFERKLFRNTDTDTE
;
A
#
# COMPACT_ATOMS: atom_id res chain seq x y z
N MET A 1 95.02 1.07 10.77
CA MET A 1 94.89 -0.01 11.71
C MET A 1 93.60 0.10 12.49
N LYS A 2 92.49 -0.22 11.99
CA LYS A 2 91.26 -0.46 12.74
C LYS A 2 90.36 -1.30 11.86
N LYS A 3 90.16 -2.54 12.28
CA LYS A 3 89.31 -3.54 11.62
C LYS A 3 87.85 -3.23 11.87
N ILE A 4 87.10 -2.95 10.83
CA ILE A 4 85.65 -2.77 10.92
C ILE A 4 85.02 -4.11 10.60
N ILE A 5 84.45 -4.73 11.63
CA ILE A 5 83.66 -5.97 11.49
C ILE A 5 82.22 -5.56 11.08
N LEU A 6 81.87 -5.93 9.87
CA LEU A 6 80.52 -5.70 9.33
C LEU A 6 79.63 -6.89 9.75
N LEU A 7 78.78 -6.62 10.74
CA LEU A 7 77.79 -7.58 11.23
C LEU A 7 76.54 -7.53 10.29
N PHE A 8 76.44 -8.58 9.47
CA PHE A 8 75.25 -8.74 8.58
C PHE A 8 74.09 -9.28 9.41
N SER A 9 73.16 -8.39 9.76
CA SER A 9 71.93 -8.78 10.46
C SER A 9 70.89 -9.31 9.48
N LEU A 10 70.68 -10.63 9.53
CA LEU A 10 69.68 -11.35 8.72
C LEU A 10 68.28 -11.12 9.32
N ILE A 11 67.51 -10.22 8.73
CA ILE A 11 66.13 -9.99 9.12
C ILE A 11 65.24 -11.08 8.49
N VAL A 12 64.82 -12.02 9.32
CA VAL A 12 63.83 -13.03 8.95
C VAL A 12 62.42 -12.40 8.99
N LEU A 13 61.86 -12.09 7.85
CA LEU A 13 60.46 -11.64 7.75
C LEU A 13 59.54 -12.88 7.93
N ILE A 14 59.04 -13.03 9.13
CA ILE A 14 57.94 -13.98 9.40
C ILE A 14 56.69 -13.37 8.83
N GLY A 15 56.24 -13.81 7.64
CA GLY A 15 55.01 -13.44 7.04
C GLY A 15 53.84 -14.00 7.85
N CYS A 16 53.20 -13.16 8.65
CA CYS A 16 51.87 -13.49 9.22
C CYS A 16 50.87 -13.58 8.12
N LYS A 17 50.49 -14.82 7.73
CA LYS A 17 49.33 -15.11 6.88
C LYS A 17 48.07 -14.77 7.68
N SER A 18 47.56 -13.56 7.51
CA SER A 18 46.25 -13.15 8.04
C SER A 18 45.18 -13.99 7.38
N LYS A 19 44.64 -14.96 8.11
CA LYS A 19 43.35 -15.60 7.73
C LYS A 19 42.31 -14.51 7.78
N LYS A 20 41.73 -14.12 6.62
CA LYS A 20 40.49 -13.39 6.57
C LYS A 20 39.45 -14.21 7.31
N PRO A 21 38.75 -13.66 8.31
CA PRO A 21 37.55 -14.33 8.81
C PRO A 21 36.57 -14.40 7.64
N ASP A 22 36.17 -15.60 7.25
CA ASP A 22 34.97 -15.80 6.45
C ASP A 22 33.79 -15.28 7.28
N THR A 23 33.49 -14.00 7.10
CA THR A 23 32.21 -13.44 7.53
C THR A 23 31.19 -14.01 6.56
N THR A 24 30.66 -15.19 6.89
CA THR A 24 29.38 -15.63 6.37
C THR A 24 28.39 -14.59 6.85
N THR A 25 28.19 -13.55 6.05
CA THR A 25 27.06 -12.63 6.23
C THR A 25 25.85 -13.49 5.92
N GLU A 26 25.24 -14.06 6.97
CA GLU A 26 23.87 -14.56 6.87
C GLU A 26 23.08 -13.40 6.30
N ALA A 27 22.63 -13.55 5.05
CA ALA A 27 21.76 -12.59 4.41
C ALA A 27 20.49 -12.53 5.27
N ILE A 28 20.35 -11.44 6.02
CA ILE A 28 19.09 -11.14 6.72
C ILE A 28 18.02 -11.19 5.63
N PRO A 29 17.02 -12.07 5.71
CA PRO A 29 16.01 -12.17 4.68
C PRO A 29 15.39 -10.79 4.48
N GLU A 30 15.48 -10.25 3.27
CA GLU A 30 14.88 -8.98 2.92
C GLU A 30 13.40 -9.09 3.23
N VAL A 31 12.93 -8.37 4.25
CA VAL A 31 11.52 -8.37 4.64
C VAL A 31 10.76 -7.72 3.50
N VAL A 32 10.12 -8.55 2.67
CA VAL A 32 9.27 -8.07 1.58
C VAL A 32 8.10 -7.30 2.18
N THR A 33 8.22 -5.97 2.17
CA THR A 33 7.25 -5.08 2.83
C THR A 33 5.95 -4.98 2.07
N PHE A 34 5.96 -5.29 0.75
CA PHE A 34 4.80 -5.14 -0.13
C PHE A 34 4.67 -6.32 -1.08
N VAL A 35 3.56 -7.07 -0.99
CA VAL A 35 3.36 -8.32 -1.74
C VAL A 35 2.04 -8.27 -2.51
N ARG A 36 2.05 -8.75 -3.76
CA ARG A 36 0.83 -9.02 -4.49
C ARG A 36 0.29 -10.39 -4.08
N LEU A 37 -0.99 -10.45 -3.70
CA LEU A 37 -1.69 -11.66 -3.31
C LEU A 37 -2.58 -12.18 -4.45
N THR A 38 -2.75 -13.49 -4.47
CA THR A 38 -3.82 -14.14 -5.27
C THR A 38 -5.15 -14.04 -4.53
N THR A 39 -6.24 -14.28 -5.25
CA THR A 39 -7.57 -14.27 -4.64
C THR A 39 -7.80 -15.40 -3.65
N THR A 40 -7.04 -16.49 -3.73
CA THR A 40 -7.11 -17.64 -2.84
C THR A 40 -6.36 -17.44 -1.52
N GLU A 41 -5.37 -16.55 -1.51
CA GLU A 41 -4.60 -16.22 -0.30
C GLU A 41 -5.32 -15.24 0.65
N VAL A 42 -6.46 -14.70 0.22
CA VAL A 42 -7.20 -13.72 1.01
C VAL A 42 -8.54 -14.29 1.46
N ASP A 43 -8.87 -14.06 2.73
CA ASP A 43 -10.13 -14.49 3.33
C ASP A 43 -11.34 -14.02 2.50
N ALA A 44 -12.31 -14.92 2.28
CA ALA A 44 -13.48 -14.65 1.45
C ALA A 44 -14.39 -13.56 2.06
N ASN A 45 -14.52 -13.53 3.38
CA ASN A 45 -15.32 -12.53 4.07
C ASN A 45 -14.68 -11.15 3.96
N LEU A 46 -13.34 -11.08 4.07
CA LEU A 46 -12.61 -9.83 3.90
C LEU A 46 -12.78 -9.27 2.48
N LYS A 47 -12.69 -10.12 1.44
CA LYS A 47 -12.95 -9.73 0.05
C LYS A 47 -14.36 -9.19 -0.14
N THR A 48 -15.34 -9.93 0.38
CA THR A 48 -16.75 -9.56 0.31
C THR A 48 -17.01 -8.23 1.02
N LYS A 49 -16.45 -8.05 2.21
CA LYS A 49 -16.58 -6.82 2.99
C LYS A 49 -15.96 -5.63 2.28
N ALA A 50 -14.73 -5.77 1.75
CA ALA A 50 -14.06 -4.71 1.00
C ALA A 50 -14.87 -4.29 -0.25
N TYR A 51 -15.39 -5.27 -0.99
CA TYR A 51 -16.26 -5.01 -2.14
C TYR A 51 -17.54 -4.28 -1.74
N GLN A 52 -18.27 -4.75 -0.73
CA GLN A 52 -19.54 -4.16 -0.31
C GLN A 52 -19.37 -2.72 0.20
N LEU A 53 -18.30 -2.46 1.00
CA LEU A 53 -18.03 -1.14 1.54
C LEU A 53 -17.57 -0.17 0.44
N GLY A 54 -16.73 -0.62 -0.49
CA GLY A 54 -16.34 0.16 -1.66
C GLY A 54 -17.51 0.47 -2.58
N LYS A 55 -18.35 -0.52 -2.86
CA LYS A 55 -19.58 -0.37 -3.68
C LYS A 55 -20.56 0.61 -3.04
N ARG A 56 -20.75 0.58 -1.71
CA ARG A 56 -21.63 1.50 -0.97
C ARG A 56 -21.27 2.96 -1.26
N ILE A 57 -19.99 3.30 -1.24
CA ILE A 57 -19.54 4.67 -1.51
C ILE A 57 -19.91 5.12 -2.91
N LEU A 58 -19.62 4.31 -3.93
CA LEU A 58 -19.89 4.69 -5.32
C LEU A 58 -21.39 4.68 -5.65
N MET A 59 -22.16 3.74 -5.08
CA MET A 59 -23.61 3.71 -5.20
C MET A 59 -24.30 4.94 -4.59
N THR A 60 -23.69 5.58 -3.58
CA THR A 60 -24.18 6.83 -3.04
C THR A 60 -24.33 7.90 -4.13
N CYS A 61 -23.44 7.91 -5.12
CA CYS A 61 -23.52 8.86 -6.23
C CYS A 61 -24.73 8.62 -7.13
N ASN A 62 -25.24 7.37 -7.23
CA ASN A 62 -26.43 7.06 -8.02
C ASN A 62 -27.72 7.40 -7.28
N THR A 63 -27.76 7.14 -5.98
CA THR A 63 -28.99 7.17 -5.17
C THR A 63 -29.17 8.45 -4.39
N SER A 64 -28.09 9.25 -4.24
CA SER A 64 -28.03 10.40 -3.32
C SER A 64 -28.37 10.05 -1.87
N LYS A 65 -28.21 8.77 -1.50
CA LYS A 65 -28.47 8.25 -0.14
C LYS A 65 -27.18 7.66 0.41
N PHE A 66 -26.59 8.34 1.37
CA PHE A 66 -25.39 7.85 2.05
C PHE A 66 -25.75 7.08 3.31
N LYS A 67 -25.26 5.83 3.41
CA LYS A 67 -25.28 5.07 4.66
C LYS A 67 -23.91 5.19 5.33
N PRO A 68 -23.80 5.95 6.42
CA PRO A 68 -22.52 6.13 7.12
C PRO A 68 -21.89 4.81 7.55
N PHE A 69 -20.57 4.77 7.62
CA PHE A 69 -19.88 3.64 8.21
C PHE A 69 -20.01 3.65 9.73
N ASN A 70 -20.11 2.46 10.30
CA ASN A 70 -20.01 2.27 11.75
C ASN A 70 -18.59 1.84 12.16
N LYS A 71 -18.34 1.77 13.49
CA LYS A 71 -17.03 1.43 14.06
C LYS A 71 -16.56 0.00 13.74
N SER A 72 -17.45 -0.94 13.41
CA SER A 72 -17.05 -2.28 12.99
C SER A 72 -16.68 -2.35 11.50
N GLU A 73 -17.09 -1.36 10.71
CA GLU A 73 -16.86 -1.31 9.26
C GLU A 73 -15.62 -0.49 8.89
N ALA A 74 -15.35 0.60 9.62
CA ALA A 74 -14.28 1.52 9.26
C ALA A 74 -13.60 2.13 10.49
N THR A 75 -12.37 2.60 10.31
CA THR A 75 -11.62 3.38 11.31
C THR A 75 -12.28 4.73 11.57
N ARG A 76 -12.00 5.31 12.74
CA ARG A 76 -12.51 6.63 13.10
C ARG A 76 -12.20 7.69 12.05
N SER A 77 -10.95 7.71 11.56
CA SER A 77 -10.53 8.64 10.51
C SER A 77 -11.38 8.52 9.24
N VAL A 78 -11.73 7.30 8.80
CA VAL A 78 -12.59 7.09 7.63
C VAL A 78 -14.01 7.57 7.90
N ILE A 79 -14.57 7.26 9.08
CA ILE A 79 -15.91 7.69 9.46
C ILE A 79 -16.02 9.23 9.46
N ASP A 80 -15.05 9.93 10.03
CA ASP A 80 -15.06 11.39 10.15
C ASP A 80 -14.78 12.08 8.80
N ASN A 81 -14.05 11.41 7.88
CA ASN A 81 -13.68 11.99 6.59
C ASN A 81 -14.64 11.63 5.44
N ILE A 82 -15.43 10.56 5.54
CA ILE A 82 -16.42 10.20 4.53
C ILE A 82 -17.81 10.57 5.01
N THR A 83 -18.19 11.82 4.75
CA THR A 83 -19.49 12.39 5.13
C THR A 83 -20.38 12.57 3.90
N GLU A 84 -21.69 12.65 4.11
CA GLU A 84 -22.67 12.91 3.06
C GLU A 84 -22.36 14.18 2.28
N GLU A 85 -21.99 15.26 2.99
CA GLU A 85 -21.63 16.54 2.37
C GLU A 85 -20.45 16.43 1.40
N LYS A 86 -19.35 15.77 1.86
CA LYS A 86 -18.16 15.58 1.03
C LYS A 86 -18.45 14.69 -0.18
N LEU A 87 -19.27 13.63 0.01
CA LEU A 87 -19.67 12.74 -1.08
C LEU A 87 -20.55 13.46 -2.09
N SER A 88 -21.54 14.23 -1.67
CA SER A 88 -22.45 14.94 -2.57
C SER A 88 -21.71 15.84 -3.55
N LYS A 89 -20.73 16.62 -3.07
CA LYS A 89 -19.87 17.47 -3.91
C LYS A 89 -19.11 16.67 -4.97
N THR A 90 -18.60 15.50 -4.60
CA THR A 90 -17.86 14.61 -5.49
C THR A 90 -18.79 13.89 -6.47
N CYS A 91 -19.93 13.41 -5.99
CA CYS A 91 -20.89 12.63 -6.76
C CYS A 91 -21.47 13.42 -7.95
N ALA A 92 -21.78 14.71 -7.78
CA ALA A 92 -22.28 15.54 -8.87
C ALA A 92 -21.30 15.56 -10.06
N LYS A 93 -20.01 15.78 -9.79
CA LYS A 93 -18.94 15.78 -10.81
C LYS A 93 -18.77 14.41 -11.46
N PHE A 94 -18.84 13.32 -10.67
CA PHE A 94 -18.68 11.96 -11.17
C PHE A 94 -19.82 11.56 -12.09
N ARG A 95 -21.08 11.80 -11.71
CA ARG A 95 -22.25 11.51 -12.55
C ARG A 95 -22.22 12.29 -13.85
N GLN A 96 -21.92 13.57 -13.79
CA GLN A 96 -21.81 14.41 -14.99
C GLN A 96 -20.75 13.85 -15.95
N ARG A 97 -19.59 13.47 -15.45
CA ARG A 97 -18.44 13.06 -16.29
C ARG A 97 -18.53 11.59 -16.72
N TYR A 98 -18.87 10.67 -15.81
CA TYR A 98 -18.76 9.22 -16.03
C TYR A 98 -20.12 8.52 -16.14
N GLY A 99 -21.22 9.19 -15.83
CA GLY A 99 -22.54 8.61 -15.75
C GLY A 99 -22.74 7.86 -14.44
N ASP A 100 -23.72 6.94 -14.44
CA ASP A 100 -24.05 6.16 -13.25
C ASP A 100 -23.03 5.05 -13.04
N PHE A 101 -22.66 4.83 -11.77
CA PHE A 101 -21.82 3.71 -11.37
C PHE A 101 -22.59 2.39 -11.53
N LYS A 102 -21.94 1.38 -12.13
CA LYS A 102 -22.52 0.05 -12.35
C LYS A 102 -22.04 -0.96 -11.32
N ASP A 103 -20.71 -1.17 -11.26
CA ASP A 103 -20.14 -2.21 -10.41
C ASP A 103 -18.62 -2.04 -10.22
N LEU A 104 -18.06 -2.86 -9.34
CA LEU A 104 -16.62 -2.99 -9.07
C LEU A 104 -16.12 -4.34 -9.59
N LYS A 105 -15.07 -4.31 -10.42
CA LYS A 105 -14.35 -5.52 -10.84
C LYS A 105 -13.03 -5.59 -10.07
N LEU A 106 -12.85 -6.62 -9.23
CA LEU A 106 -11.60 -6.85 -8.53
C LEU A 106 -10.50 -7.19 -9.55
N MET A 107 -9.41 -6.46 -9.53
CA MET A 107 -8.29 -6.61 -10.45
C MET A 107 -7.05 -7.14 -9.75
N GLN A 108 -6.72 -6.63 -8.58
CA GLN A 108 -5.50 -6.98 -7.85
C GLN A 108 -5.73 -6.84 -6.35
N ILE A 109 -4.95 -7.62 -5.59
CA ILE A 109 -4.89 -7.52 -4.13
C ILE A 109 -3.43 -7.41 -3.74
N TYR A 110 -3.12 -6.53 -2.79
CA TYR A 110 -1.79 -6.36 -2.24
C TYR A 110 -1.83 -6.42 -0.71
N LYS A 111 -0.80 -6.99 -0.09
CA LYS A 111 -0.52 -6.86 1.33
C LYS A 111 0.62 -5.87 1.51
N ASP A 112 0.38 -4.86 2.28
CA ASP A 112 1.37 -3.93 2.78
C ASP A 112 1.68 -4.30 4.24
N ASN A 113 2.83 -4.91 4.47
CA ASN A 113 3.24 -5.39 5.79
C ASN A 113 3.71 -4.23 6.69
N GLU A 114 4.18 -3.13 6.11
CA GLU A 114 4.60 -1.94 6.85
C GLU A 114 3.40 -1.26 7.52
N THR A 115 2.34 -1.03 6.78
CA THR A 115 1.10 -0.44 7.31
C THR A 115 0.11 -1.49 7.83
N ARG A 116 0.43 -2.78 7.70
CA ARG A 116 -0.43 -3.93 8.02
C ARG A 116 -1.81 -3.83 7.37
N THR A 117 -1.85 -3.38 6.12
CA THR A 117 -3.09 -3.24 5.37
C THR A 117 -3.16 -4.22 4.20
N THR A 118 -4.37 -4.68 3.90
CA THR A 118 -4.69 -5.38 2.64
C THR A 118 -5.39 -4.41 1.71
N ILE A 119 -4.86 -4.23 0.50
CA ILE A 119 -5.33 -3.25 -0.47
C ILE A 119 -6.07 -3.99 -1.58
N PHE A 120 -7.36 -3.75 -1.70
CA PHE A 120 -8.20 -4.27 -2.77
C PHE A 120 -8.29 -3.22 -3.87
N ARG A 121 -7.82 -3.57 -5.06
CA ARG A 121 -7.80 -2.71 -6.22
C ARG A 121 -8.91 -3.11 -7.19
N TYR A 122 -9.86 -2.24 -7.38
CA TYR A 122 -11.00 -2.48 -8.27
C TYR A 122 -10.98 -1.54 -9.47
N LYS A 123 -11.37 -2.06 -10.64
CA LYS A 123 -11.81 -1.22 -11.75
C LYS A 123 -13.27 -0.86 -11.50
N ALA A 124 -13.58 0.43 -11.43
CA ALA A 124 -14.93 0.93 -11.23
C ALA A 124 -15.62 1.12 -12.60
N LEU A 125 -16.74 0.44 -12.78
CA LEU A 125 -17.50 0.40 -14.02
C LEU A 125 -18.63 1.43 -13.98
N TYR A 126 -18.79 2.19 -15.06
CA TYR A 126 -19.77 3.26 -15.20
C TYR A 126 -20.53 3.12 -16.51
N THR A 127 -21.61 3.91 -16.68
CA THR A 127 -22.43 3.89 -17.90
C THR A 127 -21.74 4.52 -19.11
N LYS A 128 -20.89 5.55 -18.89
CA LYS A 128 -20.18 6.20 -19.97
C LYS A 128 -18.83 5.54 -20.23
N ALA A 129 -18.50 5.26 -21.50
CA ALA A 129 -17.27 4.61 -21.92
C ALA A 129 -15.99 5.40 -21.57
N VAL A 130 -16.10 6.72 -21.40
CA VAL A 130 -14.96 7.58 -20.99
C VAL A 130 -14.48 7.28 -19.56
N ALA A 131 -15.26 6.55 -18.77
CA ALA A 131 -14.89 6.26 -17.40
C ALA A 131 -13.75 5.22 -17.33
N ASN A 132 -12.59 5.66 -16.90
CA ASN A 132 -11.44 4.83 -16.63
C ASN A 132 -10.99 5.05 -15.17
N LYS A 133 -11.80 4.52 -14.24
CA LYS A 133 -11.63 4.80 -12.80
C LYS A 133 -11.24 3.56 -12.03
N GLU A 134 -10.39 3.79 -11.04
CA GLU A 134 -9.96 2.84 -10.03
C GLU A 134 -10.55 3.22 -8.67
N LEU A 135 -10.96 2.20 -7.91
CA LEU A 135 -11.22 2.32 -6.48
C LEU A 135 -10.26 1.42 -5.71
N ARG A 136 -9.55 1.98 -4.76
CA ARG A 136 -8.76 1.24 -3.77
C ARG A 136 -9.46 1.25 -2.44
N VAL A 137 -9.67 0.07 -1.87
CA VAL A 137 -10.17 -0.12 -0.51
C VAL A 137 -9.05 -0.72 0.33
N TYR A 138 -8.66 -0.03 1.37
CA TYR A 138 -7.61 -0.43 2.30
C TYR A 138 -8.26 -1.02 3.54
N MET A 139 -7.94 -2.27 3.86
CA MET A 139 -8.47 -2.98 5.03
C MET A 139 -7.34 -3.22 6.03
N ASN A 140 -7.54 -2.82 7.29
CA ASN A 140 -6.60 -3.12 8.37
C ASN A 140 -6.74 -4.58 8.87
N ASP A 141 -5.89 -4.98 9.82
CA ASP A 141 -5.92 -6.34 10.40
C ASP A 141 -7.18 -6.62 11.24
N GLN A 142 -7.94 -5.59 11.66
CA GLN A 142 -9.25 -5.74 12.30
C GLN A 142 -10.38 -5.84 11.28
N SER A 143 -10.08 -6.03 10.01
CA SER A 143 -11.06 -6.06 8.93
C SER A 143 -11.93 -4.79 8.85
N GLN A 144 -11.37 -3.63 9.19
CA GLN A 144 -11.99 -2.33 9.03
C GLN A 144 -11.39 -1.61 7.83
N VAL A 145 -12.18 -0.81 7.14
CA VAL A 145 -11.69 0.12 6.13
C VAL A 145 -10.84 1.19 6.81
N SER A 146 -9.58 1.28 6.45
CA SER A 146 -8.64 2.32 6.92
C SER A 146 -8.46 3.45 5.92
N ALA A 147 -8.78 3.22 4.64
CA ALA A 147 -8.86 4.27 3.62
C ALA A 147 -9.68 3.78 2.41
N ILE A 148 -10.29 4.73 1.70
CA ILE A 148 -10.88 4.51 0.37
C ILE A 148 -10.38 5.62 -0.55
N LYS A 149 -9.87 5.25 -1.74
CA LYS A 149 -9.39 6.22 -2.72
C LYS A 149 -9.91 5.90 -4.11
N SER A 150 -10.37 6.94 -4.81
CA SER A 150 -10.71 6.87 -6.23
C SER A 150 -9.71 7.68 -7.03
N MET A 151 -9.22 7.09 -8.12
CA MET A 151 -8.24 7.70 -9.03
C MET A 151 -8.47 7.20 -10.45
N ASP A 152 -7.69 7.69 -11.41
CA ASP A 152 -7.70 7.13 -12.74
C ASP A 152 -7.00 5.77 -12.74
N TRP A 153 -7.51 4.84 -13.57
CA TRP A 153 -6.92 3.51 -13.73
C TRP A 153 -5.56 3.64 -14.43
N SER A 154 -4.58 2.94 -13.90
CA SER A 154 -3.29 2.69 -14.54
C SER A 154 -3.03 1.19 -14.57
N ASP A 155 -2.38 0.66 -15.60
CA ASP A 155 -2.02 -0.76 -15.64
C ASP A 155 -0.94 -1.11 -14.63
N THR A 156 -0.12 -0.12 -14.26
CA THR A 156 0.89 -0.24 -13.21
C THR A 156 0.29 0.15 -11.85
N PHE A 157 0.55 -0.64 -10.83
CA PHE A 157 0.22 -0.27 -9.46
C PHE A 157 1.35 0.56 -8.85
N GLU A 158 1.05 1.77 -8.44
CA GLU A 158 1.94 2.61 -7.66
C GLU A 158 1.52 2.57 -6.19
N ARG A 159 2.43 2.17 -5.31
CA ARG A 159 2.26 2.26 -3.87
C ARG A 159 2.36 3.74 -3.47
N LYS A 160 1.21 4.35 -3.21
CA LYS A 160 1.19 5.70 -2.62
C LYS A 160 1.18 5.54 -1.09
N LEU A 161 2.29 5.83 -0.46
CA LEU A 161 2.35 5.97 0.98
C LEU A 161 1.48 7.15 1.40
N PHE A 162 0.59 6.94 2.38
CA PHE A 162 -0.16 8.04 2.97
C PHE A 162 0.78 8.79 3.90
N ARG A 163 1.28 9.94 3.50
CA ARG A 163 1.74 10.92 4.48
C ARG A 163 0.48 11.53 5.09
N ASN A 164 0.34 11.42 6.40
CA ASN A 164 -0.59 12.24 7.13
C ASN A 164 -0.04 13.68 7.05
N THR A 165 -0.52 14.44 6.07
CA THR A 165 -0.19 15.87 5.93
C THR A 165 -1.13 16.72 6.80
N ASP A 166 -1.39 16.29 8.03
CA ASP A 166 -2.19 17.07 8.97
C ASP A 166 -1.31 17.72 10.06
N THR A 167 -0.02 17.94 9.78
CA THR A 167 0.89 18.60 10.72
C THR A 167 1.74 19.68 10.05
N ASP A 168 1.19 20.53 9.20
CA ASP A 168 1.88 21.76 8.81
C ASP A 168 0.85 22.81 8.39
N THR A 169 0.24 23.46 9.39
CA THR A 169 -0.25 24.85 9.29
C THR A 169 -0.18 25.46 10.68
N GLU A 170 0.96 26.06 10.99
CA GLU A 170 0.99 27.27 11.79
C GLU A 170 0.64 28.47 10.90
#